data_8eb6bf933b04153479e477250a79ceed
#
_entry.id   8eb6bf933b04153479e477250a79ceed
#
_cell.length_a   1.000
_cell.length_b   1.000
_cell.length_c   1.000
_cell.angle_alpha   90.00
_cell.angle_beta   90.00
_cell.angle_gamma   90.00
#
_symmetry.space_group_name_H-M   'P 1'
#
loop_
_entity.id
_entity.type
_entity.pdbx_description
1 polymer ?
#
loop_
_entity_poly.entity_id
_entity_poly.type
_entity_poly.pdbx_seq_one_letter_code
_entity_poly.pdbx_strand_id
1 'polypeptide(L)'
;MTKKLAVVFGIVFVIVGLLGFIQNPIVGSGAFFHTDAMHNVFHLLVGIVLLIAGGNGTRASALWLKIFGIIYLVLFLDGLVQPELLGFIEANNADAWLHLVLGVVLLVAGYAPKGNAMMNQTM
;
A
#
# COMPACT_ATOMS: atom_id res chain seq x y z
N MET A 1 9.81 -15.24 0.92
CA MET A 1 10.01 -13.82 0.56
C MET A 1 8.67 -13.07 0.44
N THR A 2 7.72 -13.58 -0.31
CA THR A 2 6.45 -12.91 -0.55
C THR A 2 5.65 -12.66 0.73
N LYS A 3 5.59 -13.64 1.63
CA LYS A 3 4.94 -13.47 2.94
C LYS A 3 5.60 -12.37 3.76
N LYS A 4 6.92 -12.34 3.79
CA LYS A 4 7.65 -11.29 4.52
C LYS A 4 7.39 -9.92 3.92
N LEU A 5 7.33 -9.82 2.60
CA LEU A 5 7.02 -8.56 1.94
C LEU A 5 5.61 -8.08 2.28
N ALA A 6 4.63 -8.98 2.28
CA ALA A 6 3.28 -8.62 2.67
C ALA A 6 3.23 -8.10 4.11
N VAL A 7 3.93 -8.76 5.04
CA VAL A 7 3.98 -8.32 6.43
C VAL A 7 4.69 -6.98 6.56
N VAL A 8 5.84 -6.81 5.89
CA VAL A 8 6.59 -5.55 5.95
C VAL A 8 5.76 -4.39 5.40
N PHE A 9 5.18 -4.55 4.21
CA PHE A 9 4.33 -3.51 3.64
C PHE A 9 3.09 -3.27 4.51
N GLY A 10 2.51 -4.33 5.06
CA GLY A 10 1.37 -4.20 5.96
C GLY A 10 1.70 -3.34 7.18
N ILE A 11 2.85 -3.58 7.80
CA ILE A 11 3.32 -2.78 8.95
C ILE A 11 3.52 -1.33 8.53
N VAL A 12 4.17 -1.10 7.37
CA VAL A 12 4.43 0.26 6.87
C VAL A 12 3.11 1.00 6.65
N PHE A 13 2.13 0.36 6.01
CA PHE A 13 0.83 0.99 5.77
C PHE A 13 0.09 1.31 7.06
N VAL A 14 0.14 0.43 8.05
CA VAL A 14 -0.48 0.68 9.36
C VAL A 14 0.19 1.88 10.03
N ILE A 15 1.53 1.92 10.03
CA ILE A 15 2.26 3.03 10.63
C ILE A 15 1.92 4.34 9.92
N VAL A 16 1.93 4.35 8.59
CA VAL A 16 1.61 5.54 7.81
C VAL A 16 0.18 6.00 8.06
N GLY A 17 -0.76 5.06 8.13
CA GLY A 17 -2.16 5.39 8.42
C GLY A 17 -2.33 6.00 9.80
N LEU A 18 -1.68 5.45 10.82
CA LEU A 18 -1.73 6.01 12.17
C LEU A 18 -1.01 7.36 12.23
N LEU A 19 0.13 7.49 11.58
CA LEU A 19 0.91 8.72 11.56
C LEU A 19 0.10 9.87 10.97
N GLY A 20 -0.75 9.60 10.00
CA GLY A 20 -1.60 10.62 9.37
C GLY A 20 -2.58 11.28 10.33
N PHE A 21 -2.90 10.66 11.45
CA PHE A 21 -3.77 11.22 12.49
C PHE A 21 -3.01 12.06 13.51
N ILE A 22 -1.68 12.04 13.47
CA ILE A 22 -0.81 12.75 14.42
C ILE A 22 -0.13 13.90 13.68
N GLN A 23 -0.14 15.09 14.28
CA GLN A 23 0.52 16.26 13.67
C GLN A 23 2.01 15.96 13.43
N ASN A 24 2.45 15.97 12.17
CA ASN A 24 3.84 15.71 11.78
C ASN A 24 4.07 16.29 10.38
N PRO A 25 5.34 16.50 9.96
CA PRO A 25 5.63 17.11 8.66
C PRO A 25 5.58 16.12 7.48
N ILE A 26 5.42 14.83 7.72
CA ILE A 26 5.58 13.80 6.67
C ILE A 26 4.23 13.41 6.08
N VAL A 27 3.30 12.96 6.90
CA VAL A 27 1.99 12.45 6.47
C VAL A 27 0.90 13.08 7.30
N GLY A 28 -0.14 13.58 6.65
CA GLY A 28 -1.31 14.11 7.34
C GLY A 28 -1.77 15.44 6.77
N SER A 29 -2.64 16.12 7.49
CA SER A 29 -3.18 17.40 7.07
C SER A 29 -2.08 18.44 6.99
N GLY A 30 -1.86 19.01 5.80
CA GLY A 30 -0.83 20.01 5.57
C GLY A 30 0.60 19.48 5.54
N ALA A 31 0.80 18.15 5.65
CA ALA A 31 2.12 17.54 5.59
C ALA A 31 2.62 17.41 4.15
N PHE A 32 3.85 16.94 3.97
CA PHE A 32 4.43 16.72 2.64
C PHE A 32 3.55 15.77 1.81
N PHE A 33 3.12 14.65 2.41
CA PHE A 33 2.10 13.78 1.85
C PHE A 33 0.78 14.15 2.50
N HIS A 34 0.01 15.01 1.83
CA HIS A 34 -1.22 15.53 2.40
C HIS A 34 -2.32 14.46 2.40
N THR A 35 -2.90 14.20 3.56
CA THR A 35 -3.99 13.22 3.71
C THR A 35 -5.07 13.79 4.60
N ASP A 36 -6.26 13.19 4.50
CA ASP A 36 -7.36 13.43 5.45
C ASP A 36 -7.66 12.13 6.22
N ALA A 37 -8.67 12.18 7.09
CA ALA A 37 -9.02 11.02 7.91
C ALA A 37 -9.40 9.81 7.05
N MET A 38 -10.14 10.03 5.96
CA MET A 38 -10.55 8.94 5.07
C MET A 38 -9.34 8.29 4.39
N HIS A 39 -8.41 9.09 3.91
CA HIS A 39 -7.17 8.61 3.30
C HIS A 39 -6.36 7.77 4.31
N ASN A 40 -6.26 8.27 5.54
CA ASN A 40 -5.54 7.56 6.61
C ASN A 40 -6.20 6.21 6.93
N VAL A 41 -7.53 6.18 6.98
CA VAL A 41 -8.28 4.94 7.23
C VAL A 41 -8.02 3.93 6.11
N PHE A 42 -8.00 4.37 4.84
CA PHE A 42 -7.69 3.47 3.73
C PHE A 42 -6.28 2.88 3.85
N HIS A 43 -5.30 3.67 4.27
CA HIS A 43 -3.96 3.15 4.51
C HIS A 43 -3.95 2.08 5.60
N LEU A 44 -4.72 2.29 6.69
CA LEU A 44 -4.86 1.30 7.75
C LEU A 44 -5.47 0.01 7.23
N LEU A 45 -6.53 0.13 6.41
CA LEU A 45 -7.20 -1.05 5.85
C LEU A 45 -6.27 -1.85 4.93
N VAL A 46 -5.53 -1.17 4.07
CA VAL A 46 -4.55 -1.83 3.20
C VAL A 46 -3.52 -2.58 4.04
N GLY A 47 -3.01 -1.93 5.09
CA GLY A 47 -2.04 -2.54 5.98
C GLY A 47 -2.58 -3.78 6.68
N ILE A 48 -3.79 -3.68 7.21
CA ILE A 48 -4.45 -4.80 7.91
C ILE A 48 -4.65 -5.99 6.95
N VAL A 49 -5.15 -5.73 5.73
CA VAL A 49 -5.36 -6.79 4.75
C VAL A 49 -4.05 -7.47 4.38
N LEU A 50 -2.98 -6.68 4.19
CA LEU A 50 -1.66 -7.25 3.88
C LEU A 50 -1.10 -8.08 5.03
N LEU A 51 -1.31 -7.66 6.28
CA LEU A 51 -0.89 -8.44 7.45
C LEU A 51 -1.64 -9.77 7.52
N ILE A 52 -2.95 -9.74 7.30
CA ILE A 52 -3.76 -10.95 7.27
C ILE A 52 -3.30 -11.87 6.13
N ALA A 53 -3.07 -11.31 4.95
CA ALA A 53 -2.60 -12.08 3.81
C ALA A 53 -1.24 -12.73 4.10
N GLY A 54 -0.34 -11.98 4.74
CA GLY A 54 0.97 -12.51 5.15
C GLY A 54 0.84 -13.69 6.09
N GLY A 55 -0.13 -13.64 7.00
CA GLY A 55 -0.41 -14.74 7.92
C GLY A 55 -1.05 -15.95 7.25
N ASN A 56 -1.68 -15.77 6.09
CA ASN A 56 -2.38 -16.83 5.38
C ASN A 56 -1.54 -17.54 4.32
N GLY A 57 -0.33 -17.12 4.09
CA GLY A 57 0.61 -17.84 3.23
C GLY A 57 1.05 -17.07 2.00
N THR A 58 1.87 -17.74 1.20
CA THR A 58 2.51 -17.15 0.02
C THR A 58 1.52 -16.78 -1.06
N ARG A 59 0.54 -17.63 -1.32
CA ARG A 59 -0.45 -17.38 -2.37
C ARG A 59 -1.31 -16.17 -2.05
N ALA A 60 -1.83 -16.09 -0.83
CA ALA A 60 -2.63 -14.94 -0.40
C ALA A 60 -1.80 -13.67 -0.41
N SER A 61 -0.56 -13.75 0.07
CA SER A 61 0.35 -12.60 0.06
C SER A 61 0.58 -12.08 -1.35
N ALA A 62 0.91 -12.97 -2.29
CA ALA A 62 1.14 -12.58 -3.67
C ALA A 62 -0.11 -11.96 -4.30
N LEU A 63 -1.27 -12.55 -4.05
CA LEU A 63 -2.54 -12.05 -4.58
C LEU A 63 -2.81 -10.61 -4.12
N TRP A 64 -2.75 -10.37 -2.82
CA TRP A 64 -3.08 -9.06 -2.27
C TRP A 64 -2.03 -7.99 -2.58
N LEU A 65 -0.75 -8.37 -2.64
CA LEU A 65 0.29 -7.44 -3.10
C LEU A 65 0.00 -6.99 -4.54
N LYS A 66 -0.38 -7.91 -5.42
CA LYS A 66 -0.72 -7.57 -6.80
C LYS A 66 -1.98 -6.73 -6.90
N ILE A 67 -3.01 -7.08 -6.13
CA ILE A 67 -4.28 -6.32 -6.11
C ILE A 67 -4.02 -4.88 -5.71
N PHE A 68 -3.31 -4.67 -4.59
CA PHE A 68 -3.03 -3.32 -4.13
C PHE A 68 -2.06 -2.59 -5.05
N GLY A 69 -1.12 -3.31 -5.66
CA GLY A 69 -0.25 -2.71 -6.66
C GLY A 69 -1.04 -2.11 -7.82
N ILE A 70 -1.98 -2.86 -8.36
CA ILE A 70 -2.86 -2.38 -9.43
C ILE A 70 -3.69 -1.19 -8.96
N ILE A 71 -4.28 -1.29 -7.77
CA ILE A 71 -5.09 -0.20 -7.20
C ILE A 71 -4.27 1.09 -7.11
N TYR A 72 -3.02 1.01 -6.60
CA TYR A 72 -2.20 2.20 -6.46
C TYR A 72 -1.77 2.79 -7.81
N LEU A 73 -1.57 1.95 -8.83
CA LEU A 73 -1.32 2.47 -10.17
C LEU A 73 -2.55 3.20 -10.73
N VAL A 74 -3.74 2.67 -10.50
CA VAL A 74 -4.98 3.35 -10.88
C VAL A 74 -5.12 4.67 -10.14
N LEU A 75 -4.80 4.70 -8.84
CA LEU A 75 -4.85 5.93 -8.05
C LEU A 75 -3.82 6.96 -8.53
N PHE A 76 -2.65 6.50 -9.00
CA PHE A 76 -1.69 7.40 -9.62
C PHE A 76 -2.28 8.06 -10.86
N LEU A 77 -2.90 7.28 -11.74
CA LEU A 77 -3.52 7.82 -12.96
C LEU A 77 -4.66 8.78 -12.60
N ASP A 78 -5.46 8.45 -11.60
CA ASP A 78 -6.51 9.33 -11.10
C ASP A 78 -5.92 10.66 -10.62
N GLY A 79 -4.80 10.62 -9.91
CA GLY A 79 -4.12 11.81 -9.42
C GLY A 79 -3.57 12.73 -10.50
N LEU A 80 -3.36 12.21 -11.72
CA LEU A 80 -2.95 13.04 -12.87
C LEU A 80 -4.12 13.81 -13.46
N VAL A 81 -5.35 13.33 -13.25
CA VAL A 81 -6.55 13.91 -13.85
C VAL A 81 -7.26 14.86 -12.91
N GLN A 82 -7.25 14.59 -11.61
CA GLN A 82 -7.95 15.40 -10.62
C GLN A 82 -7.13 15.54 -9.33
N PRO A 83 -7.25 16.68 -8.62
CA PRO A 83 -6.43 16.93 -7.43
C PRO A 83 -6.76 16.03 -6.23
N GLU A 84 -8.02 15.62 -6.11
CA GLU A 84 -8.44 14.77 -5.01
C GLU A 84 -8.62 13.33 -5.49
N LEU A 85 -8.20 12.36 -4.67
CA LEU A 85 -8.36 10.96 -5.00
C LEU A 85 -9.84 10.63 -5.16
N LEU A 86 -10.18 10.04 -6.32
CA LEU A 86 -11.55 9.69 -6.66
C LEU A 86 -12.53 10.87 -6.58
N GLY A 87 -12.01 12.10 -6.50
CA GLY A 87 -12.79 13.30 -6.44
C GLY A 87 -13.25 13.72 -5.04
N PHE A 88 -12.88 12.99 -3.98
CA PHE A 88 -13.36 13.33 -2.63
C PHE A 88 -12.37 13.03 -1.50
N ILE A 89 -11.27 12.33 -1.76
CA ILE A 89 -10.26 12.01 -0.74
C ILE A 89 -9.09 12.97 -0.92
N GLU A 90 -8.74 13.71 0.12
CA GLU A 90 -7.67 14.70 0.04
C GLU A 90 -6.31 14.04 -0.18
N ALA A 91 -5.58 14.58 -1.14
CA ALA A 91 -4.25 14.17 -1.51
C ALA A 91 -3.55 15.33 -2.24
N ASN A 92 -2.27 15.17 -2.57
CA ASN A 92 -1.52 16.17 -3.33
C ASN A 92 -0.64 15.49 -4.38
N ASN A 93 0.15 16.27 -5.12
CA ASN A 93 1.03 15.72 -6.16
C ASN A 93 2.05 14.75 -5.60
N ALA A 94 2.58 15.00 -4.39
CA ALA A 94 3.51 14.08 -3.75
C ALA A 94 2.85 12.72 -3.52
N ASP A 95 1.58 12.71 -3.09
CA ASP A 95 0.81 11.48 -2.94
C ASP A 95 0.67 10.72 -4.26
N ALA A 96 0.39 11.44 -5.35
CA ALA A 96 0.24 10.80 -6.67
C ALA A 96 1.53 10.06 -7.07
N TRP A 97 2.67 10.71 -6.94
CA TRP A 97 3.94 10.07 -7.27
C TRP A 97 4.29 8.93 -6.33
N LEU A 98 3.93 9.06 -5.05
CA LEU A 98 4.09 7.97 -4.08
C LEU A 98 3.22 6.78 -4.48
N HIS A 99 2.01 7.02 -4.97
CA HIS A 99 1.14 5.94 -5.45
C HIS A 99 1.76 5.20 -6.64
N LEU A 100 2.45 5.90 -7.54
CA LEU A 100 3.18 5.25 -8.62
C LEU A 100 4.27 4.33 -8.08
N VAL A 101 5.09 4.84 -7.15
CA VAL A 101 6.17 4.05 -6.55
C VAL A 101 5.59 2.84 -5.82
N LEU A 102 4.57 3.05 -4.99
CA LEU A 102 3.93 1.97 -4.25
C LEU A 102 3.30 0.93 -5.19
N GLY A 103 2.63 1.38 -6.24
CA GLY A 103 2.03 0.47 -7.21
C GLY A 103 3.04 -0.44 -7.85
N VAL A 104 4.15 0.14 -8.33
CA VAL A 104 5.23 -0.63 -8.96
C VAL A 104 5.87 -1.59 -7.96
N VAL A 105 6.22 -1.11 -6.77
CA VAL A 105 6.90 -1.91 -5.76
C VAL A 105 6.01 -3.07 -5.28
N LEU A 106 4.73 -2.80 -5.05
CA LEU A 106 3.78 -3.83 -4.62
C LEU A 106 3.59 -4.89 -5.70
N LEU A 107 3.48 -4.49 -6.97
CA LEU A 107 3.38 -5.45 -8.08
C LEU A 107 4.64 -6.31 -8.18
N VAL A 108 5.81 -5.69 -8.14
CA VAL A 108 7.08 -6.43 -8.18
C VAL A 108 7.14 -7.41 -7.02
N ALA A 109 6.75 -7.00 -5.81
CA ALA A 109 6.72 -7.87 -4.64
C ALA A 109 5.75 -9.04 -4.85
N GLY A 110 4.57 -8.78 -5.44
CA GLY A 110 3.58 -9.82 -5.71
C GLY A 110 4.03 -10.84 -6.76
N TYR A 111 4.89 -10.42 -7.67
CA TYR A 111 5.47 -11.28 -8.71
C TYR A 111 6.88 -11.75 -8.36
N ALA A 112 7.35 -11.53 -7.12
CA ALA A 112 8.67 -11.94 -6.70
C ALA A 112 8.88 -13.44 -6.94
N PRO A 113 10.12 -13.89 -7.20
CA PRO A 113 10.39 -15.29 -7.48
C PRO A 113 9.85 -16.22 -6.39
N LYS A 114 9.11 -17.25 -6.80
CA LYS A 114 8.44 -18.19 -5.91
C LYS A 114 9.01 -19.61 -5.95
N GLY A 115 10.18 -19.77 -6.60
CA GLY A 115 10.84 -21.07 -6.62
C GLY A 115 11.09 -21.59 -5.21
N ASN A 116 11.62 -20.74 -4.34
CA ASN A 116 11.82 -21.10 -2.94
C ASN A 116 10.49 -21.26 -2.18
N ALA A 117 9.44 -20.60 -2.63
CA ALA A 117 8.14 -20.71 -2.02
C ALA A 117 7.53 -22.09 -2.26
N MET A 118 7.75 -22.70 -3.43
CA MET A 118 7.32 -24.07 -3.68
C MET A 118 7.98 -25.04 -2.70
N MET A 119 9.28 -24.90 -2.48
CA MET A 119 9.98 -25.71 -1.50
C MET A 119 9.42 -25.50 -0.11
N ASN A 120 9.14 -24.25 0.25
CA ASN A 120 8.60 -23.91 1.56
C ASN A 120 7.19 -24.46 1.77
N GLN A 121 6.41 -24.57 0.69
CA GLN A 121 5.07 -25.13 0.78
C GLN A 121 5.07 -26.64 1.01
N THR A 122 6.12 -27.30 0.58
CA THR A 122 6.28 -28.74 0.77
C THR A 122 6.98 -29.09 2.09
N MET A 123 7.54 -28.11 2.73
CA MET A 123 8.16 -28.24 4.04
C MET A 123 7.19 -27.81 5.12
#